data_47b11455ac7acaafa66bf8fc12033280
#
_entry.id   47b11455ac7acaafa66bf8fc12033280
#
_cell.length_a   1.000
_cell.length_b   1.000
_cell.length_c   1.000
_cell.angle_alpha   90.00
_cell.angle_beta   90.00
_cell.angle_gamma   90.00
#
_symmetry.space_group_name_H-M   'P 1'
#
loop_
_entity.id
_entity.type
_entity.pdbx_description
1 polymer ?
#
loop_
_entity_poly.entity_id
_entity_poly.type
_entity_poly.pdbx_seq_one_letter_code
_entity_poly.pdbx_strand_id
1 'polypeptide(L)'
;MNAKKKALAILAGISLMLPLAACGNKAVATTSGGKITESEYYSSMKQTSAGKQVLQQMILDKVLEKQYGSQVSKSKVNSEYNAYKKQYGSSFSTVLQQNGLTTKTLKQQIRSNLLLQAAVRHYSNFSNKALNKQWKKYQPKVQTAEILVGSKSDAQAIIDELNNTSGDKYKTFKKLAKEKSTDTSNKSNGGKVAAFDNTDTSLDSAYKKAAFKLKTGEYTTTPVKTDSGYQVIYMIKHPAKGKKSNHIAQLKQQIVEENMNDSTFLQNVVSKVLKKGNVSIKDSDLKNILDEYLTTSSSSTSSTSSSSKSSSSVSSSSN
;
A
#
# COMPACT_ATOMS: atom_id res chain seq x y z
N MET A 1 -11.05 -26.92 -40.41
CA MET A 1 -10.91 -25.52 -40.83
C MET A 1 -9.49 -25.06 -40.51
N ASN A 2 -8.81 -24.51 -41.49
CA ASN A 2 -7.35 -24.45 -41.65
C ASN A 2 -6.62 -23.49 -40.70
N ALA A 3 -5.71 -24.02 -39.87
CA ALA A 3 -4.69 -23.23 -39.19
C ALA A 3 -3.48 -23.06 -40.11
N LYS A 4 -3.23 -21.86 -40.61
CA LYS A 4 -2.09 -21.52 -41.42
C LYS A 4 -0.81 -21.48 -40.62
N LYS A 5 0.06 -22.45 -40.79
CA LYS A 5 1.44 -22.47 -40.31
C LYS A 5 2.23 -21.41 -41.10
N LYS A 6 2.70 -20.35 -40.47
CA LYS A 6 3.70 -19.45 -41.03
C LYS A 6 5.06 -20.01 -40.70
N ALA A 7 5.71 -20.54 -41.75
CA ALA A 7 7.10 -20.94 -41.70
C ALA A 7 7.99 -19.68 -41.64
N LEU A 8 8.83 -19.59 -40.61
CA LEU A 8 9.89 -18.56 -40.51
C LEU A 8 11.11 -19.07 -41.29
N ALA A 9 11.40 -18.42 -42.41
CA ALA A 9 12.59 -18.72 -43.20
C ALA A 9 13.84 -18.23 -42.44
N ILE A 10 14.70 -19.17 -42.05
CA ILE A 10 16.02 -18.89 -41.46
C ILE A 10 16.97 -18.61 -42.63
N LEU A 11 17.33 -17.36 -42.82
CA LEU A 11 18.43 -16.94 -43.71
C LEU A 11 19.76 -17.19 -42.98
N ALA A 12 20.49 -18.19 -43.42
CA ALA A 12 21.87 -18.43 -43.01
C ALA A 12 22.78 -17.38 -43.64
N GLY A 13 23.16 -16.38 -42.85
CA GLY A 13 24.19 -15.39 -43.20
C GLY A 13 25.51 -15.76 -42.53
N ILE A 14 26.54 -16.02 -43.36
CA ILE A 14 27.93 -16.26 -42.95
C ILE A 14 28.48 -14.97 -42.35
N SER A 15 28.74 -14.92 -41.05
CA SER A 15 29.37 -13.79 -40.38
C SER A 15 30.87 -13.99 -40.26
N LEU A 16 31.62 -13.06 -40.84
CA LEU A 16 33.06 -12.89 -40.61
C LEU A 16 33.29 -12.65 -39.09
N MET A 17 34.01 -13.57 -38.48
CA MET A 17 34.51 -13.38 -37.11
C MET A 17 35.69 -12.38 -37.16
N LEU A 18 35.43 -11.13 -36.76
CA LEU A 18 36.49 -10.21 -36.32
C LEU A 18 36.72 -10.44 -34.84
N PRO A 19 37.96 -10.71 -34.40
CA PRO A 19 38.23 -10.75 -32.96
C PRO A 19 38.29 -9.29 -32.46
N LEU A 20 37.18 -8.76 -31.94
CA LEU A 20 37.25 -7.58 -31.10
C LEU A 20 37.83 -8.04 -29.74
N ALA A 21 39.07 -7.63 -29.49
CA ALA A 21 39.67 -7.63 -28.19
C ALA A 21 38.83 -6.66 -27.30
N ALA A 22 37.75 -7.16 -26.73
CA ALA A 22 36.92 -6.42 -25.79
C ALA A 22 37.53 -6.54 -24.39
N CYS A 23 38.21 -5.50 -23.97
CA CYS A 23 38.48 -5.27 -22.54
C CYS A 23 37.19 -5.41 -21.72
N GLY A 24 37.13 -6.46 -20.93
CA GLY A 24 36.55 -6.39 -19.58
C GLY A 24 35.05 -6.38 -19.37
N ASN A 25 34.17 -6.60 -20.37
CA ASN A 25 32.73 -6.68 -20.11
C ASN A 25 32.25 -8.12 -20.02
N LYS A 26 31.85 -8.52 -18.81
CA LYS A 26 31.31 -9.83 -18.51
C LYS A 26 30.01 -10.06 -19.29
N ALA A 27 29.90 -11.21 -19.94
CA ALA A 27 28.69 -11.59 -20.64
C ALA A 27 27.60 -11.97 -19.64
N VAL A 28 26.41 -11.36 -19.76
CA VAL A 28 25.19 -11.75 -19.02
C VAL A 28 24.42 -12.84 -19.77
N ALA A 29 24.57 -12.91 -21.09
CA ALA A 29 24.02 -13.98 -21.92
C ALA A 29 24.90 -14.22 -23.15
N THR A 30 24.85 -15.44 -23.68
CA THR A 30 25.52 -15.84 -24.96
C THR A 30 24.49 -16.55 -25.82
N THR A 31 24.42 -16.17 -27.10
CA THR A 31 23.53 -16.74 -28.12
C THR A 31 24.32 -17.11 -29.34
N SER A 32 23.68 -17.80 -30.28
CA SER A 32 24.29 -18.03 -31.62
C SER A 32 24.57 -16.74 -32.40
N GLY A 33 23.85 -15.65 -32.08
CA GLY A 33 24.03 -14.33 -32.70
C GLY A 33 25.05 -13.44 -31.97
N GLY A 34 25.69 -13.89 -30.89
CA GLY A 34 26.67 -13.12 -30.13
C GLY A 34 26.41 -13.09 -28.61
N LYS A 35 27.19 -12.26 -27.95
CA LYS A 35 27.10 -12.06 -26.47
C LYS A 35 26.32 -10.78 -26.19
N ILE A 36 25.54 -10.82 -25.09
CA ILE A 36 24.99 -9.63 -24.45
C ILE A 36 25.86 -9.35 -23.22
N THR A 37 26.45 -8.16 -23.16
CA THR A 37 27.36 -7.76 -22.10
C THR A 37 26.64 -7.03 -20.97
N GLU A 38 27.26 -6.94 -19.78
CA GLU A 38 26.75 -6.11 -18.67
C GLU A 38 26.57 -4.65 -19.10
N SER A 39 27.46 -4.12 -19.96
CA SER A 39 27.38 -2.74 -20.46
C SER A 39 26.17 -2.52 -21.39
N GLU A 40 25.91 -3.45 -22.31
CA GLU A 40 24.74 -3.37 -23.19
C GLU A 40 23.44 -3.49 -22.38
N TYR A 41 23.41 -4.41 -21.43
CA TYR A 41 22.27 -4.56 -20.54
C TYR A 41 22.03 -3.30 -19.69
N TYR A 42 23.09 -2.74 -19.09
CA TYR A 42 23.02 -1.50 -18.32
C TYR A 42 22.55 -0.32 -19.18
N SER A 43 23.14 -0.17 -20.38
CA SER A 43 22.78 0.91 -21.31
C SER A 43 21.32 0.83 -21.75
N SER A 44 20.80 -0.38 -21.98
CA SER A 44 19.39 -0.61 -22.27
C SER A 44 18.51 -0.28 -21.06
N MET A 45 18.85 -0.78 -19.86
CA MET A 45 18.06 -0.59 -18.66
C MET A 45 17.96 0.88 -18.22
N LYS A 46 19.05 1.66 -18.30
CA LYS A 46 19.05 3.07 -17.89
C LYS A 46 18.14 3.97 -18.74
N GLN A 47 17.78 3.55 -19.96
CA GLN A 47 16.85 4.26 -20.83
C GLN A 47 15.39 4.01 -20.44
N THR A 48 15.10 2.92 -19.72
CA THR A 48 13.73 2.58 -19.31
C THR A 48 13.31 3.33 -18.06
N SER A 49 12.01 3.63 -17.94
CA SER A 49 11.43 4.17 -16.69
C SER A 49 11.66 3.24 -15.51
N ALA A 50 11.53 1.93 -15.71
CA ALA A 50 11.75 0.92 -14.67
C ALA A 50 13.21 0.93 -14.18
N GLY A 51 14.19 0.99 -15.07
CA GLY A 51 15.60 1.07 -14.68
C GLY A 51 15.93 2.34 -13.89
N LYS A 52 15.36 3.49 -14.28
CA LYS A 52 15.49 4.76 -13.55
C LYS A 52 14.86 4.66 -12.15
N GLN A 53 13.65 4.08 -12.02
CA GLN A 53 13.00 3.87 -10.72
C GLN A 53 13.80 2.94 -9.81
N VAL A 54 14.38 1.86 -10.36
CA VAL A 54 15.26 0.96 -9.60
C VAL A 54 16.46 1.73 -9.03
N LEU A 55 17.11 2.57 -9.85
CA LEU A 55 18.23 3.38 -9.35
C LEU A 55 17.80 4.40 -8.30
N GLN A 56 16.66 5.10 -8.48
CA GLN A 56 16.09 5.99 -7.47
C GLN A 56 15.89 5.26 -6.14
N GLN A 57 15.27 4.06 -6.17
CA GLN A 57 15.05 3.26 -4.98
C GLN A 57 16.37 2.83 -4.32
N MET A 58 17.35 2.37 -5.13
CA MET A 58 18.67 1.98 -4.62
C MET A 58 19.40 3.15 -3.92
N ILE A 59 19.31 4.34 -4.49
CA ILE A 59 19.88 5.56 -3.88
C ILE A 59 19.19 5.86 -2.55
N LEU A 60 17.86 5.90 -2.56
CA LEU A 60 17.07 6.16 -1.36
C LEU A 60 17.36 5.13 -0.26
N ASP A 61 17.42 3.85 -0.60
CA ASP A 61 17.73 2.78 0.36
C ASP A 61 19.13 2.96 0.97
N LYS A 62 20.15 3.33 0.16
CA LYS A 62 21.49 3.57 0.66
C LYS A 62 21.55 4.75 1.62
N VAL A 63 20.85 5.84 1.28
CA VAL A 63 20.79 7.05 2.12
C VAL A 63 20.02 6.78 3.42
N LEU A 64 18.87 6.11 3.33
CA LEU A 64 18.07 5.70 4.49
C LEU A 64 18.85 4.75 5.39
N GLU A 65 19.55 3.75 4.83
CA GLU A 65 20.36 2.81 5.58
C GLU A 65 21.46 3.53 6.37
N LYS A 66 22.13 4.48 5.74
CA LYS A 66 23.19 5.29 6.40
C LYS A 66 22.63 6.13 7.55
N GLN A 67 21.43 6.73 7.37
CA GLN A 67 20.85 7.67 8.35
C GLN A 67 20.07 6.97 9.47
N TYR A 68 19.40 5.85 9.15
CA TYR A 68 18.42 5.20 10.05
C TYR A 68 18.67 3.71 10.28
N GLY A 69 19.71 3.11 9.68
CA GLY A 69 19.97 1.67 9.72
C GLY A 69 20.08 1.11 11.15
N SER A 70 20.65 1.87 12.08
CA SER A 70 20.75 1.49 13.50
C SER A 70 19.39 1.40 14.21
N GLN A 71 18.34 2.04 13.68
CA GLN A 71 16.99 2.01 14.27
C GLN A 71 16.16 0.81 13.78
N VAL A 72 16.65 0.07 12.77
CA VAL A 72 15.95 -1.07 12.17
C VAL A 72 16.75 -2.34 12.36
N SER A 73 16.45 -3.10 13.40
CA SER A 73 17.14 -4.35 13.71
C SER A 73 16.73 -5.48 12.74
N LYS A 74 17.63 -6.47 12.56
CA LYS A 74 17.31 -7.71 11.83
C LYS A 74 16.12 -8.46 12.46
N SER A 75 15.99 -8.40 13.79
CA SER A 75 14.87 -9.00 14.52
C SER A 75 13.53 -8.36 14.10
N LYS A 76 13.47 -7.02 13.98
CA LYS A 76 12.26 -6.32 13.52
C LYS A 76 11.88 -6.73 12.11
N VAL A 77 12.84 -6.81 11.17
CA VAL A 77 12.60 -7.28 9.80
C VAL A 77 12.07 -8.71 9.80
N ASN A 78 12.64 -9.61 10.60
CA ASN A 78 12.17 -10.98 10.70
C ASN A 78 10.79 -11.09 11.34
N SER A 79 10.46 -10.24 12.32
CA SER A 79 9.13 -10.16 12.92
C SER A 79 8.06 -9.79 11.88
N GLU A 80 8.32 -8.76 11.08
CA GLU A 80 7.40 -8.35 10.01
C GLU A 80 7.27 -9.44 8.93
N TYR A 81 8.40 -10.05 8.51
CA TYR A 81 8.37 -11.18 7.57
C TYR A 81 7.51 -12.34 8.08
N ASN A 82 7.65 -12.70 9.37
CA ASN A 82 6.87 -13.76 9.98
C ASN A 82 5.38 -13.39 10.12
N ALA A 83 5.06 -12.11 10.30
CA ALA A 83 3.69 -11.62 10.29
C ALA A 83 3.04 -11.83 8.92
N TYR A 84 3.73 -11.47 7.81
CA TYR A 84 3.27 -11.77 6.44
C TYR A 84 3.09 -13.28 6.24
N LYS A 85 4.08 -14.09 6.63
CA LYS A 85 3.99 -15.55 6.51
C LYS A 85 2.78 -16.12 7.26
N LYS A 86 2.49 -15.60 8.45
CA LYS A 86 1.32 -16.00 9.24
C LYS A 86 0.01 -15.56 8.59
N GLN A 87 -0.03 -14.36 8.02
CA GLN A 87 -1.21 -13.81 7.35
C GLN A 87 -1.63 -14.66 6.14
N TYR A 88 -0.68 -15.09 5.31
CA TYR A 88 -0.95 -15.88 4.10
C TYR A 88 -0.92 -17.38 4.32
N GLY A 89 -0.46 -17.87 5.48
CA GLY A 89 -0.45 -19.30 5.84
C GLY A 89 0.21 -20.17 4.79
N SER A 90 -0.48 -21.24 4.36
CA SER A 90 -0.01 -22.18 3.33
C SER A 90 0.17 -21.53 1.94
N SER A 91 -0.54 -20.46 1.64
CA SER A 91 -0.45 -19.74 0.35
C SER A 91 0.76 -18.83 0.23
N PHE A 92 1.54 -18.66 1.30
CA PHE A 92 2.62 -17.65 1.35
C PHE A 92 3.66 -17.82 0.23
N SER A 93 4.11 -19.05 -0.05
CA SER A 93 5.08 -19.31 -1.13
C SER A 93 4.52 -19.00 -2.52
N THR A 94 3.25 -19.34 -2.76
CA THR A 94 2.55 -19.00 -4.01
C THR A 94 2.41 -17.49 -4.19
N VAL A 95 2.07 -16.76 -3.12
CA VAL A 95 1.98 -15.29 -3.15
C VAL A 95 3.35 -14.67 -3.46
N LEU A 96 4.44 -15.16 -2.88
CA LEU A 96 5.79 -14.69 -3.23
C LEU A 96 6.08 -14.91 -4.71
N GLN A 97 5.84 -16.11 -5.23
CA GLN A 97 6.11 -16.48 -6.62
C GLN A 97 5.30 -15.61 -7.60
N GLN A 98 4.01 -15.44 -7.35
CA GLN A 98 3.12 -14.61 -8.18
C GLN A 98 3.57 -13.14 -8.25
N ASN A 99 4.20 -12.64 -7.18
CA ASN A 99 4.75 -11.27 -7.15
C ASN A 99 6.23 -11.19 -7.55
N GLY A 100 6.83 -12.28 -8.07
CA GLY A 100 8.25 -12.32 -8.46
C GLY A 100 9.21 -12.10 -7.28
N LEU A 101 8.78 -12.43 -6.06
CA LEU A 101 9.54 -12.20 -4.84
C LEU A 101 10.19 -13.50 -4.33
N THR A 102 11.37 -13.33 -3.74
CA THR A 102 12.02 -14.33 -2.91
C THR A 102 11.95 -13.93 -1.44
N THR A 103 12.23 -14.84 -0.53
CA THR A 103 12.41 -14.50 0.90
C THR A 103 13.40 -13.36 1.09
N LYS A 104 14.51 -13.33 0.32
CA LYS A 104 15.54 -12.30 0.39
C LYS A 104 15.00 -10.95 -0.05
N THR A 105 14.37 -10.87 -1.21
CA THR A 105 13.83 -9.61 -1.76
C THR A 105 12.67 -9.08 -0.92
N LEU A 106 11.78 -9.93 -0.41
CA LEU A 106 10.74 -9.50 0.52
C LEU A 106 11.34 -8.90 1.82
N LYS A 107 12.35 -9.55 2.42
CA LYS A 107 13.03 -8.99 3.61
C LYS A 107 13.74 -7.68 3.31
N GLN A 108 14.28 -7.49 2.10
CA GLN A 108 14.84 -6.21 1.67
C GLN A 108 13.76 -5.13 1.57
N GLN A 109 12.63 -5.41 0.93
CA GLN A 109 11.48 -4.48 0.85
C GLN A 109 10.94 -4.11 2.24
N ILE A 110 10.81 -5.09 3.14
CA ILE A 110 10.42 -4.84 4.54
C ILE A 110 11.42 -3.89 5.20
N ARG A 111 12.74 -4.14 5.02
CA ARG A 111 13.77 -3.27 5.59
C ARG A 111 13.68 -1.85 5.05
N SER A 112 13.57 -1.66 3.73
CA SER A 112 13.41 -0.35 3.10
C SER A 112 12.18 0.39 3.63
N ASN A 113 11.05 -0.29 3.78
CA ASN A 113 9.84 0.29 4.36
C ASN A 113 10.04 0.71 5.82
N LEU A 114 10.66 -0.12 6.65
CA LEU A 114 10.95 0.20 8.05
C LEU A 114 11.94 1.38 8.18
N LEU A 115 12.90 1.50 7.28
CA LEU A 115 13.83 2.64 7.22
C LEU A 115 13.11 3.93 6.84
N LEU A 116 12.22 3.88 5.85
CA LEU A 116 11.37 5.01 5.49
C LEU A 116 10.44 5.40 6.65
N GLN A 117 9.85 4.42 7.34
CA GLN A 117 9.04 4.67 8.52
C GLN A 117 9.85 5.33 9.65
N ALA A 118 11.13 4.96 9.84
CA ALA A 118 12.01 5.60 10.80
C ALA A 118 12.31 7.07 10.41
N ALA A 119 12.52 7.34 9.12
CA ALA A 119 12.67 8.70 8.61
C ALA A 119 11.38 9.53 8.81
N VAL A 120 10.22 8.98 8.45
CA VAL A 120 8.91 9.63 8.68
C VAL A 120 8.71 9.93 10.16
N ARG A 121 9.01 8.99 11.05
CA ARG A 121 8.97 9.22 12.50
C ARG A 121 9.88 10.35 12.96
N HIS A 122 11.10 10.44 12.41
CA HIS A 122 12.06 11.49 12.73
C HIS A 122 11.52 12.89 12.38
N TYR A 123 10.82 13.01 11.24
CA TYR A 123 10.27 14.28 10.77
C TYR A 123 8.84 14.56 11.24
N SER A 124 8.19 13.60 11.91
CA SER A 124 6.83 13.77 12.42
C SER A 124 6.77 14.73 13.61
N ASN A 125 5.66 15.49 13.71
CA ASN A 125 5.42 16.39 14.81
C ASN A 125 4.73 15.69 15.98
N PHE A 126 5.41 15.58 17.11
CA PHE A 126 4.90 14.98 18.35
C PHE A 126 4.69 15.99 19.47
N SER A 127 4.47 17.26 19.13
CA SER A 127 4.13 18.28 20.14
C SER A 127 2.85 17.91 20.91
N ASN A 128 2.68 18.48 22.10
CA ASN A 128 1.46 18.29 22.89
C ASN A 128 0.19 18.65 22.11
N LYS A 129 0.26 19.68 21.23
CA LYS A 129 -0.84 20.08 20.35
C LYS A 129 -1.18 18.96 19.35
N ALA A 130 -0.16 18.37 18.71
CA ALA A 130 -0.34 17.26 17.76
C ALA A 130 -0.89 16.01 18.46
N LEU A 131 -0.32 15.64 19.61
CA LEU A 131 -0.79 14.52 20.41
C LEU A 131 -2.24 14.71 20.92
N ASN A 132 -2.63 15.93 21.29
CA ASN A 132 -4.01 16.23 21.68
C ASN A 132 -4.96 16.13 20.49
N LYS A 133 -4.54 16.60 19.29
CA LYS A 133 -5.32 16.44 18.06
C LYS A 133 -5.53 14.96 17.74
N GLN A 134 -4.47 14.15 17.85
CA GLN A 134 -4.55 12.71 17.60
C GLN A 134 -5.40 11.99 18.67
N TRP A 135 -5.28 12.38 19.95
CA TRP A 135 -6.11 11.83 21.02
C TRP A 135 -7.60 12.05 20.79
N LYS A 136 -8.02 13.18 20.22
CA LYS A 136 -9.43 13.39 19.89
C LYS A 136 -9.96 12.36 18.89
N LYS A 137 -9.16 11.99 17.91
CA LYS A 137 -9.50 11.00 16.86
C LYS A 137 -9.29 9.55 17.32
N TYR A 138 -8.43 9.34 18.32
CA TYR A 138 -8.01 8.02 18.76
C TYR A 138 -9.20 7.14 19.11
N GLN A 139 -9.20 5.93 18.57
CA GLN A 139 -10.05 4.82 18.96
C GLN A 139 -9.15 3.64 19.36
N PRO A 140 -9.45 2.95 20.47
CA PRO A 140 -8.74 1.71 20.79
C PRO A 140 -8.99 0.66 19.70
N LYS A 141 -8.11 -0.31 19.57
CA LYS A 141 -8.36 -1.44 18.67
C LYS A 141 -9.62 -2.18 19.12
N VAL A 142 -10.59 -2.24 18.22
CA VAL A 142 -11.86 -2.95 18.38
C VAL A 142 -11.84 -4.27 17.62
N GLN A 143 -12.68 -5.19 18.01
CA GLN A 143 -12.92 -6.44 17.30
C GLN A 143 -14.39 -6.54 16.96
N THR A 144 -14.71 -6.75 15.69
CA THR A 144 -16.08 -6.86 15.19
C THR A 144 -16.28 -8.19 14.45
N ALA A 145 -17.54 -8.48 14.19
CA ALA A 145 -17.98 -9.38 13.14
C ALA A 145 -18.92 -8.62 12.20
N GLU A 146 -19.04 -9.07 10.95
CA GLU A 146 -19.88 -8.45 9.93
C GLU A 146 -20.69 -9.47 9.17
N ILE A 147 -21.81 -9.02 8.61
CA ILE A 147 -22.60 -9.72 7.59
C ILE A 147 -22.76 -8.77 6.44
N LEU A 148 -22.16 -9.10 5.29
CA LEU A 148 -22.24 -8.33 4.05
C LEU A 148 -23.34 -8.92 3.18
N VAL A 149 -24.24 -8.06 2.66
CA VAL A 149 -25.29 -8.44 1.70
C VAL A 149 -25.45 -7.38 0.61
N GLY A 150 -26.07 -7.77 -0.50
CA GLY A 150 -26.22 -6.89 -1.68
C GLY A 150 -27.26 -5.79 -1.50
N SER A 151 -28.33 -6.03 -0.71
CA SER A 151 -29.45 -5.10 -0.59
C SER A 151 -29.66 -4.59 0.84
N LYS A 152 -30.27 -3.38 0.93
CA LYS A 152 -30.65 -2.80 2.22
C LYS A 152 -31.75 -3.64 2.91
N SER A 153 -32.66 -4.22 2.14
CA SER A 153 -33.74 -5.06 2.66
C SER A 153 -33.21 -6.33 3.32
N ASP A 154 -32.21 -6.99 2.71
CA ASP A 154 -31.59 -8.21 3.29
C ASP A 154 -30.87 -7.88 4.59
N ALA A 155 -30.13 -6.76 4.63
CA ALA A 155 -29.48 -6.31 5.86
C ALA A 155 -30.49 -5.97 6.95
N GLN A 156 -31.64 -5.35 6.61
CA GLN A 156 -32.71 -5.07 7.55
C GLN A 156 -33.33 -6.36 8.08
N ALA A 157 -33.62 -7.34 7.22
CA ALA A 157 -34.15 -8.64 7.65
C ALA A 157 -33.23 -9.36 8.64
N ILE A 158 -31.90 -9.25 8.47
CA ILE A 158 -30.91 -9.77 9.43
C ILE A 158 -31.01 -9.04 10.77
N ILE A 159 -31.15 -7.73 10.77
CA ILE A 159 -31.32 -6.92 11.98
C ILE A 159 -32.61 -7.32 12.71
N ASP A 160 -33.70 -7.49 11.96
CA ASP A 160 -34.99 -7.88 12.54
C ASP A 160 -34.94 -9.28 13.16
N GLU A 161 -34.23 -10.23 12.53
CA GLU A 161 -33.98 -11.57 13.09
C GLU A 161 -33.15 -11.50 14.40
N LEU A 162 -32.13 -10.65 14.43
CA LEU A 162 -31.33 -10.41 15.64
C LEU A 162 -32.17 -9.74 16.76
N ASN A 163 -33.05 -8.79 16.41
CA ASN A 163 -33.93 -8.14 17.38
C ASN A 163 -34.89 -9.15 18.03
N ASN A 164 -35.42 -10.08 17.23
CA ASN A 164 -36.36 -11.11 17.69
C ASN A 164 -35.68 -12.30 18.40
N THR A 165 -34.34 -12.33 18.46
CA THR A 165 -33.60 -13.39 19.14
C THR A 165 -33.69 -13.18 20.66
N SER A 166 -34.24 -14.18 21.39
CA SER A 166 -34.32 -14.20 22.84
C SER A 166 -33.07 -14.74 23.54
N GLY A 167 -32.14 -15.36 22.78
CA GLY A 167 -30.94 -15.99 23.32
C GLY A 167 -29.65 -15.21 23.04
N ASP A 168 -28.51 -15.91 22.96
CA ASP A 168 -27.20 -15.34 22.65
C ASP A 168 -27.18 -14.75 21.23
N LYS A 169 -27.27 -13.43 21.15
CA LYS A 169 -27.28 -12.67 19.90
C LYS A 169 -26.00 -12.84 19.09
N TYR A 170 -24.85 -13.04 19.73
CA TYR A 170 -23.62 -13.29 19.01
C TYR A 170 -23.60 -14.69 18.36
N LYS A 171 -24.17 -15.68 19.02
CA LYS A 171 -24.33 -17.03 18.45
C LYS A 171 -25.24 -16.99 17.22
N THR A 172 -26.36 -16.27 17.30
CA THR A 172 -27.26 -16.05 16.19
C THR A 172 -26.56 -15.27 15.07
N PHE A 173 -25.84 -14.19 15.39
CA PHE A 173 -25.09 -13.42 14.41
C PHE A 173 -24.08 -14.28 13.63
N LYS A 174 -23.31 -15.13 14.33
CA LYS A 174 -22.36 -16.05 13.68
C LYS A 174 -23.04 -17.06 12.74
N LYS A 175 -24.23 -17.55 13.09
CA LYS A 175 -25.03 -18.42 12.23
C LYS A 175 -25.45 -17.67 10.99
N LEU A 176 -26.05 -16.49 11.12
CA LEU A 176 -26.49 -15.65 10.02
C LEU A 176 -25.33 -15.22 9.10
N ALA A 177 -24.15 -14.94 9.66
CA ALA A 177 -22.96 -14.65 8.89
C ALA A 177 -22.58 -15.80 7.96
N LYS A 178 -22.61 -17.05 8.47
CA LYS A 178 -22.32 -18.25 7.66
C LYS A 178 -23.34 -18.48 6.55
N GLU A 179 -24.61 -18.22 6.84
CA GLU A 179 -25.74 -18.52 5.94
C GLU A 179 -25.93 -17.43 4.90
N LYS A 180 -25.91 -16.15 5.33
CA LYS A 180 -26.39 -15.01 4.51
C LYS A 180 -25.29 -14.08 4.00
N SER A 181 -24.08 -14.09 4.63
CA SER A 181 -23.01 -13.17 4.20
C SER A 181 -22.46 -13.55 2.83
N THR A 182 -22.28 -12.55 1.99
CA THR A 182 -21.61 -12.66 0.68
C THR A 182 -20.08 -12.52 0.79
N ASP A 183 -19.55 -12.08 1.96
CA ASP A 183 -18.11 -12.01 2.18
C ASP A 183 -17.54 -13.41 2.45
N THR A 184 -16.98 -14.01 1.40
CA THR A 184 -16.37 -15.35 1.45
C THR A 184 -15.10 -15.41 2.29
N SER A 185 -14.46 -14.28 2.57
CA SER A 185 -13.20 -14.22 3.31
C SER A 185 -13.38 -14.52 4.81
N ASN A 186 -14.53 -14.16 5.38
CA ASN A 186 -14.79 -14.28 6.82
C ASN A 186 -16.08 -14.99 7.21
N LYS A 187 -17.03 -15.21 6.28
CA LYS A 187 -18.32 -15.84 6.61
C LYS A 187 -18.20 -17.18 7.32
N SER A 188 -17.24 -18.03 6.92
CA SER A 188 -16.99 -19.34 7.54
C SER A 188 -16.55 -19.22 9.00
N ASN A 189 -15.94 -18.10 9.37
CA ASN A 189 -15.52 -17.74 10.74
C ASN A 189 -16.56 -16.87 11.47
N GLY A 190 -17.84 -16.93 11.05
CA GLY A 190 -18.92 -16.15 11.64
C GLY A 190 -18.81 -14.64 11.44
N GLY A 191 -18.24 -14.22 10.32
CA GLY A 191 -18.07 -12.82 9.92
C GLY A 191 -16.97 -12.07 10.70
N LYS A 192 -16.09 -12.77 11.42
CA LYS A 192 -15.08 -12.12 12.28
C LYS A 192 -14.06 -11.33 11.46
N VAL A 193 -13.93 -10.04 11.77
CA VAL A 193 -12.97 -9.10 11.17
C VAL A 193 -11.71 -9.03 12.03
N ALA A 194 -10.55 -8.83 11.41
CA ALA A 194 -9.30 -8.55 12.12
C ALA A 194 -9.45 -7.31 13.01
N ALA A 195 -8.78 -7.30 14.18
CA ALA A 195 -8.87 -6.14 15.07
C ALA A 195 -8.26 -4.89 14.42
N PHE A 196 -9.00 -3.77 14.42
CA PHE A 196 -8.63 -2.52 13.77
C PHE A 196 -8.82 -1.31 14.69
N ASP A 197 -8.18 -0.20 14.35
CA ASP A 197 -8.39 1.11 14.98
C ASP A 197 -8.72 2.19 13.91
N ASN A 198 -8.73 3.46 14.33
CA ASN A 198 -9.08 4.56 13.44
C ASN A 198 -8.10 4.78 12.27
N THR A 199 -6.88 4.26 12.34
CA THR A 199 -5.86 4.40 11.28
C THR A 199 -5.93 3.33 10.20
N ASP A 200 -6.70 2.28 10.41
CA ASP A 200 -6.88 1.22 9.41
C ASP A 200 -7.44 1.79 8.11
N THR A 201 -6.75 1.56 6.99
CA THR A 201 -7.12 2.04 5.65
C THR A 201 -7.77 0.95 4.80
N SER A 202 -7.79 -0.30 5.27
CA SER A 202 -8.38 -1.43 4.53
C SER A 202 -9.90 -1.52 4.68
N LEU A 203 -10.45 -0.92 5.74
CA LEU A 203 -11.87 -0.91 6.02
C LEU A 203 -12.53 0.39 5.57
N ASP A 204 -13.73 0.26 5.01
CA ASP A 204 -14.56 1.39 4.61
C ASP A 204 -14.79 2.37 5.77
N SER A 205 -14.80 3.66 5.46
CA SER A 205 -14.95 4.74 6.46
C SER A 205 -16.32 4.71 7.14
N ALA A 206 -17.38 4.36 6.40
CA ALA A 206 -18.74 4.22 6.96
C ALA A 206 -18.81 3.03 7.91
N TYR A 207 -18.14 1.90 7.56
CA TYR A 207 -18.00 0.75 8.43
C TYR A 207 -17.34 1.12 9.76
N LYS A 208 -16.15 1.72 9.70
CA LYS A 208 -15.42 2.14 10.91
C LYS A 208 -16.23 3.12 11.77
N LYS A 209 -16.87 4.11 11.12
CA LYS A 209 -17.71 5.11 11.81
C LYS A 209 -18.89 4.46 12.53
N ALA A 210 -19.52 3.44 11.94
CA ALA A 210 -20.60 2.70 12.58
C ALA A 210 -20.07 1.81 13.72
N ALA A 211 -19.00 1.06 13.48
CA ALA A 211 -18.39 0.16 14.46
C ALA A 211 -17.97 0.90 15.73
N PHE A 212 -17.28 2.05 15.63
CA PHE A 212 -16.81 2.81 16.81
C PHE A 212 -17.95 3.43 17.68
N LYS A 213 -19.19 3.42 17.22
CA LYS A 213 -20.35 3.83 18.03
C LYS A 213 -20.88 2.71 18.90
N LEU A 214 -20.56 1.44 18.58
CA LEU A 214 -21.08 0.27 19.27
C LEU A 214 -20.25 -0.03 20.53
N LYS A 215 -20.93 -0.39 21.60
CA LYS A 215 -20.31 -1.00 22.78
C LYS A 215 -20.15 -2.51 22.57
N THR A 216 -19.29 -3.12 23.38
CA THR A 216 -19.16 -4.59 23.38
C THR A 216 -20.53 -5.25 23.58
N GLY A 217 -20.86 -6.19 22.68
CA GLY A 217 -22.15 -6.91 22.67
C GLY A 217 -23.25 -6.23 21.87
N GLU A 218 -23.07 -5.00 21.38
CA GLU A 218 -24.04 -4.31 20.53
C GLU A 218 -23.80 -4.63 19.05
N TYR A 219 -24.83 -4.42 18.23
CA TYR A 219 -24.79 -4.50 16.77
C TYR A 219 -25.52 -3.30 16.16
N THR A 220 -25.27 -3.05 14.87
CA THR A 220 -25.93 -1.94 14.15
C THR A 220 -27.43 -2.21 14.02
N THR A 221 -28.23 -1.25 14.42
CA THR A 221 -29.71 -1.31 14.34
C THR A 221 -30.26 -0.80 13.03
N THR A 222 -29.37 -0.34 12.15
CA THR A 222 -29.67 0.07 10.77
C THR A 222 -28.60 -0.46 9.83
N PRO A 223 -28.94 -0.84 8.58
CA PRO A 223 -27.97 -1.25 7.57
C PRO A 223 -26.91 -0.19 7.30
N VAL A 224 -25.63 -0.58 7.31
CA VAL A 224 -24.49 0.31 7.00
C VAL A 224 -24.16 0.19 5.53
N LYS A 225 -24.37 1.25 4.75
CA LYS A 225 -23.97 1.29 3.34
C LYS A 225 -22.46 1.49 3.22
N THR A 226 -21.80 0.61 2.47
CA THR A 226 -20.39 0.67 2.09
C THR A 226 -20.26 0.48 0.57
N ASP A 227 -19.06 0.65 0.04
CA ASP A 227 -18.78 0.41 -1.38
C ASP A 227 -19.04 -1.04 -1.80
N SER A 228 -18.85 -2.01 -0.87
CA SER A 228 -19.07 -3.44 -1.11
C SER A 228 -20.53 -3.88 -1.02
N GLY A 229 -21.43 -3.07 -0.48
CA GLY A 229 -22.84 -3.42 -0.24
C GLY A 229 -23.38 -2.87 1.06
N TYR A 230 -24.28 -3.62 1.68
CA TYR A 230 -24.87 -3.29 2.99
C TYR A 230 -24.33 -4.24 4.06
N GLN A 231 -23.95 -3.70 5.21
CA GLN A 231 -23.37 -4.46 6.28
C GLN A 231 -24.18 -4.33 7.57
N VAL A 232 -24.27 -5.45 8.31
CA VAL A 232 -24.66 -5.49 9.70
C VAL A 232 -23.42 -5.81 10.51
N ILE A 233 -23.11 -4.98 11.52
CA ILE A 233 -21.86 -5.06 12.30
C ILE A 233 -22.19 -5.43 13.74
N TYR A 234 -21.50 -6.44 14.28
CA TYR A 234 -21.54 -6.80 15.69
C TYR A 234 -20.22 -6.45 16.37
N MET A 235 -20.27 -5.79 17.52
CA MET A 235 -19.11 -5.44 18.30
C MET A 235 -18.74 -6.56 19.29
N ILE A 236 -17.70 -7.32 18.96
CA ILE A 236 -17.21 -8.41 19.84
C ILE A 236 -16.47 -7.83 21.04
N LYS A 237 -15.62 -6.83 20.80
CA LYS A 237 -14.84 -6.19 21.87
C LYS A 237 -14.55 -4.74 21.54
N HIS A 238 -14.99 -3.84 22.41
CA HIS A 238 -14.68 -2.41 22.36
C HIS A 238 -14.05 -2.00 23.71
N PRO A 239 -12.72 -1.95 23.81
CA PRO A 239 -12.05 -1.53 25.05
C PRO A 239 -12.34 -0.07 25.37
N ALA A 240 -12.32 0.28 26.65
CA ALA A 240 -12.40 1.68 27.07
C ALA A 240 -11.21 2.48 26.50
N LYS A 241 -11.47 3.73 26.12
CA LYS A 241 -10.44 4.64 25.58
C LYS A 241 -9.31 4.92 26.57
N GLY A 242 -9.60 4.94 27.87
CA GLY A 242 -8.63 5.14 28.94
C GLY A 242 -8.09 6.59 29.01
N LYS A 243 -6.90 6.75 29.59
CA LYS A 243 -6.23 8.05 29.74
C LYS A 243 -5.19 8.24 28.62
N LYS A 244 -5.10 9.46 28.05
CA LYS A 244 -4.13 9.82 27.01
C LYS A 244 -2.69 9.43 27.37
N SER A 245 -2.30 9.62 28.63
CA SER A 245 -0.95 9.30 29.13
C SER A 245 -0.54 7.85 28.87
N ASN A 246 -1.50 6.91 28.90
CA ASN A 246 -1.24 5.49 28.68
C ASN A 246 -1.09 5.11 27.21
N HIS A 247 -1.40 6.05 26.30
CA HIS A 247 -1.46 5.80 24.85
C HIS A 247 -0.48 6.65 24.04
N ILE A 248 0.46 7.36 24.68
CA ILE A 248 1.41 8.26 23.99
C ILE A 248 2.19 7.53 22.90
N ALA A 249 2.65 6.30 23.15
CA ALA A 249 3.38 5.51 22.15
C ALA A 249 2.50 5.17 20.94
N GLN A 250 1.24 4.79 21.17
CA GLN A 250 0.27 4.47 20.14
C GLN A 250 -0.12 5.73 19.33
N LEU A 251 -0.34 6.87 20.01
CA LEU A 251 -0.64 8.14 19.32
C LEU A 251 0.51 8.58 18.41
N LYS A 252 1.77 8.45 18.85
CA LYS A 252 2.93 8.70 18.01
C LYS A 252 2.98 7.74 16.83
N GLN A 253 2.65 6.47 17.04
CA GLN A 253 2.61 5.48 15.96
C GLN A 253 1.52 5.82 14.94
N GLN A 254 0.31 6.17 15.38
CA GLN A 254 -0.78 6.58 14.50
C GLN A 254 -0.44 7.85 13.69
N ILE A 255 0.24 8.83 14.29
CA ILE A 255 0.74 10.01 13.55
C ILE A 255 1.73 9.58 12.46
N VAL A 256 2.61 8.62 12.73
CA VAL A 256 3.55 8.09 11.73
C VAL A 256 2.80 7.38 10.61
N GLU A 257 1.81 6.57 10.92
CA GLU A 257 0.98 5.85 9.93
C GLU A 257 0.16 6.83 9.07
N GLU A 258 -0.45 7.86 9.65
CA GLU A 258 -1.11 8.93 8.92
C GLU A 258 -0.12 9.62 7.95
N ASN A 259 1.09 9.96 8.44
CA ASN A 259 2.13 10.59 7.64
C ASN A 259 2.72 9.67 6.54
N MET A 260 2.77 8.35 6.77
CA MET A 260 3.14 7.36 5.75
C MET A 260 2.11 7.26 4.61
N ASN A 261 0.86 7.64 4.87
CA ASN A 261 -0.21 7.66 3.88
C ASN A 261 -0.42 9.07 3.25
N ASP A 262 0.31 10.08 3.71
CA ASP A 262 0.30 11.43 3.14
C ASP A 262 1.42 11.58 2.11
N SER A 263 1.06 11.57 0.83
CA SER A 263 2.01 11.66 -0.29
C SER A 263 2.87 12.93 -0.24
N THR A 264 2.27 14.06 0.16
CA THR A 264 2.99 15.34 0.28
C THR A 264 4.01 15.28 1.41
N PHE A 265 3.62 14.72 2.56
CA PHE A 265 4.52 14.54 3.68
C PHE A 265 5.67 13.59 3.32
N LEU A 266 5.37 12.46 2.68
CA LEU A 266 6.38 11.49 2.22
C LEU A 266 7.37 12.13 1.25
N GLN A 267 6.90 12.85 0.25
CA GLN A 267 7.75 13.55 -0.72
C GLN A 267 8.70 14.54 -0.02
N ASN A 268 8.19 15.31 0.94
CA ASN A 268 9.00 16.22 1.76
C ASN A 268 10.05 15.46 2.60
N VAL A 269 9.69 14.32 3.19
CA VAL A 269 10.64 13.49 3.96
C VAL A 269 11.72 12.93 3.05
N VAL A 270 11.36 12.35 1.89
CA VAL A 270 12.31 11.82 0.90
C VAL A 270 13.25 12.92 0.42
N SER A 271 12.73 14.11 0.10
CA SER A 271 13.54 15.28 -0.27
C SER A 271 14.59 15.62 0.80
N LYS A 272 14.17 15.72 2.06
CA LYS A 272 15.09 16.03 3.18
C LYS A 272 16.14 14.93 3.39
N VAL A 273 15.75 13.66 3.26
CA VAL A 273 16.63 12.50 3.39
C VAL A 273 17.69 12.53 2.28
N LEU A 274 17.28 12.72 1.02
CA LEU A 274 18.19 12.76 -0.14
C LEU A 274 19.14 13.98 -0.08
N LYS A 275 18.63 15.17 0.27
CA LYS A 275 19.48 16.38 0.46
C LYS A 275 20.55 16.14 1.52
N LYS A 276 20.19 15.52 2.66
CA LYS A 276 21.14 15.18 3.72
C LYS A 276 22.12 14.05 3.30
N GLY A 277 21.74 13.26 2.31
CA GLY A 277 22.54 12.15 1.78
C GLY A 277 23.68 12.58 0.87
N ASN A 278 23.78 13.84 0.46
CA ASN A 278 24.79 14.36 -0.47
C ASN A 278 24.95 13.48 -1.72
N VAL A 279 23.82 13.12 -2.35
CA VAL A 279 23.81 12.21 -3.50
C VAL A 279 24.49 12.84 -4.70
N SER A 280 25.42 12.10 -5.33
CA SER A 280 26.06 12.50 -6.58
C SER A 280 25.90 11.38 -7.60
N ILE A 281 25.13 11.64 -8.67
CA ILE A 281 24.91 10.70 -9.77
C ILE A 281 26.01 10.94 -10.82
N LYS A 282 26.79 9.90 -11.14
CA LYS A 282 27.98 9.99 -12.01
C LYS A 282 27.63 9.80 -13.49
N ASP A 283 26.56 9.06 -13.79
CA ASP A 283 26.09 8.85 -15.17
C ASP A 283 25.32 10.10 -15.64
N SER A 284 25.77 10.73 -16.73
CA SER A 284 25.18 11.94 -17.28
C SER A 284 23.72 11.78 -17.71
N ASP A 285 23.36 10.58 -18.21
CA ASP A 285 22.00 10.30 -18.69
C ASP A 285 21.00 10.16 -17.52
N LEU A 286 21.51 9.92 -16.31
CA LEU A 286 20.72 9.68 -15.12
C LEU A 286 20.76 10.85 -14.10
N LYS A 287 21.53 11.90 -14.38
CA LYS A 287 21.77 13.00 -13.41
C LYS A 287 20.51 13.66 -12.85
N ASN A 288 19.43 13.69 -13.63
CA ASN A 288 18.19 14.39 -13.29
C ASN A 288 17.10 13.47 -12.68
N ILE A 289 17.39 12.18 -12.44
CA ILE A 289 16.36 11.24 -11.97
C ILE A 289 15.79 11.57 -10.58
N LEU A 290 16.47 12.40 -9.79
CA LEU A 290 16.03 12.82 -8.46
C LEU A 290 15.42 14.24 -8.44
N ASP A 291 15.30 14.93 -9.57
CA ASP A 291 14.88 16.33 -9.61
C ASP A 291 13.48 16.53 -9.02
N GLU A 292 12.55 15.61 -9.23
CA GLU A 292 11.21 15.67 -8.64
C GLU A 292 11.22 15.70 -7.10
N TYR A 293 12.23 15.09 -6.47
CA TYR A 293 12.39 15.10 -5.02
C TYR A 293 13.22 16.29 -4.51
N LEU A 294 14.08 16.87 -5.34
CA LEU A 294 15.03 17.88 -4.91
C LEU A 294 14.55 19.31 -5.20
N THR A 295 13.68 19.50 -6.19
CA THR A 295 13.15 20.81 -6.60
C THR A 295 11.92 21.27 -5.84
N THR A 296 11.21 20.40 -5.13
CA THR A 296 9.93 20.67 -4.45
C THR A 296 10.02 21.61 -3.22
N SER A 297 11.06 22.44 -3.10
CA SER A 297 11.21 23.34 -1.95
C SER A 297 10.73 24.79 -2.17
N SER A 298 10.02 25.10 -3.27
CA SER A 298 9.70 26.53 -3.58
C SER A 298 8.35 26.79 -4.24
N SER A 299 7.31 25.98 -4.06
CA SER A 299 5.98 26.38 -4.54
C SER A 299 4.85 26.02 -3.61
N SER A 300 4.83 26.67 -2.43
CA SER A 300 3.58 26.93 -1.73
C SER A 300 3.20 28.38 -2.05
N THR A 301 2.57 28.65 -3.18
CA THR A 301 1.58 29.73 -3.37
C THR A 301 1.24 29.85 -4.86
N SER A 302 -0.05 29.76 -5.13
CA SER A 302 -0.79 30.14 -6.35
C SER A 302 -1.29 28.98 -7.21
N SER A 303 -2.37 28.35 -6.75
CA SER A 303 -3.36 27.77 -7.66
C SER A 303 -4.31 28.88 -8.11
N THR A 304 -3.94 29.59 -9.19
CA THR A 304 -4.89 30.44 -9.89
C THR A 304 -5.75 29.55 -10.78
N SER A 305 -7.01 29.41 -10.41
CA SER A 305 -8.05 28.78 -11.20
C SER A 305 -8.28 29.57 -12.48
N SER A 306 -7.80 29.08 -13.61
CA SER A 306 -8.22 29.56 -14.93
C SER A 306 -9.43 28.72 -15.38
N SER A 307 -10.61 29.25 -15.11
CA SER A 307 -11.86 28.81 -15.71
C SER A 307 -11.88 29.25 -17.18
N SER A 308 -11.64 28.34 -18.11
CA SER A 308 -11.91 28.57 -19.53
C SER A 308 -13.41 28.44 -19.78
N LYS A 309 -14.07 29.59 -19.94
CA LYS A 309 -15.41 29.69 -20.55
C LYS A 309 -15.27 29.36 -22.03
N SER A 310 -15.79 28.24 -22.48
CA SER A 310 -16.08 27.98 -23.87
C SER A 310 -17.43 28.64 -24.21
N SER A 311 -17.39 29.73 -24.94
CA SER A 311 -18.56 30.35 -25.58
C SER A 311 -18.85 29.60 -26.88
N SER A 312 -19.94 28.84 -26.91
CA SER A 312 -20.51 28.32 -28.14
C SER A 312 -21.44 29.39 -28.76
N SER A 313 -21.00 29.98 -29.85
CA SER A 313 -21.85 30.81 -30.72
C SER A 313 -22.66 29.89 -31.60
N VAL A 314 -24.00 29.94 -31.43
CA VAL A 314 -24.99 29.40 -32.34
C VAL A 314 -25.25 30.46 -33.40
N SER A 315 -24.93 30.21 -34.67
CA SER A 315 -25.41 30.98 -35.80
C SER A 315 -26.58 30.24 -36.41
N SER A 316 -27.75 30.85 -36.28
CA SER A 316 -28.97 30.58 -37.04
C SER A 316 -28.81 31.19 -38.44
N SER A 317 -29.06 30.43 -39.48
CA SER A 317 -29.50 30.96 -40.77
C SER A 317 -30.61 30.10 -41.36
N SER A 318 -31.69 30.78 -41.55
CA SER A 318 -32.92 30.38 -42.27
C SER A 318 -32.64 30.14 -43.76
N ASN A 319 -33.14 29.05 -44.31
CA ASN A 319 -34.12 29.00 -45.41
C ASN A 319 -34.70 27.59 -45.50
#